data_fbd23638433809428cc79146511806e7
#
_entry.id   fbd23638433809428cc79146511806e7
#
_cell.length_a   1.000
_cell.length_b   1.000
_cell.length_c   1.000
_cell.angle_alpha   90.00
_cell.angle_beta   90.00
_cell.angle_gamma   90.00
#
_symmetry.space_group_name_H-M   'P 1'
#
loop_
_entity.id
_entity.type
_entity.pdbx_description
1 polymer ?
#
loop_
_entity_poly.entity_id
_entity_poly.type
_entity_poly.pdbx_seq_one_letter_code
_entity_poly.pdbx_strand_id
1 'polypeptide(L)'
;MWRITVKGLRAHKLRLALTALAIVLGVTFVTGTLVLTDTLNNTFTTLFGQVYQNINFEVRGVAAFPTSGAAGAIRKPIPESIIAAVKDVPGVAVAEGGVSGYAQFIAPNGKAVTTGGAPTIGLSYGADRRLSSLRLVAGMPPTTSTQVVMDQGTARKYHFSVGNQVRILLPGSPQTFTLSGIVAFGTADNLAGATIAAFNLPTAQQLFGEQGHLNTIDVITTPNANKTAVEHGISAVLPAGVEVVTGQTVAAEQSSAINQSLGIFSTALLVFALISLFVGGFTIFNTFSITVGQRTRELALLRIVGASRRQVFRSVLFEALLLGVTASLVGIGLGVLTASGLEALIKAFGITLPSGSLVFQSRTVFVGLLVGVGVTVVSAISPARQAVKIPPIAAMSTYEVAQRESRSEERRVGKECRSRWSPYH
;
A
#
# COMPACT_ATOMS: atom_id res chain seq x y z
N MET A 1 7.55 -13.12 -42.02
CA MET A 1 8.01 -12.22 -40.92
C MET A 1 7.96 -12.90 -39.56
N TRP A 2 6.80 -13.43 -39.09
CA TRP A 2 6.66 -14.11 -37.80
C TRP A 2 7.72 -15.20 -37.51
N ARG A 3 7.95 -16.12 -38.42
CA ARG A 3 8.93 -17.21 -38.24
C ARG A 3 10.39 -16.75 -38.13
N ILE A 4 10.74 -15.63 -38.76
CA ILE A 4 12.09 -15.02 -38.66
C ILE A 4 12.27 -14.35 -37.32
N THR A 5 11.27 -13.64 -36.81
CA THR A 5 11.28 -12.98 -35.50
C THR A 5 11.44 -14.00 -34.37
N VAL A 6 10.70 -15.11 -34.41
CA VAL A 6 10.77 -16.16 -33.37
C VAL A 6 12.12 -16.92 -33.40
N LYS A 7 12.72 -17.16 -34.59
CA LYS A 7 14.06 -17.78 -34.67
C LYS A 7 15.16 -16.84 -34.16
N GLY A 8 15.05 -15.53 -34.43
CA GLY A 8 15.98 -14.52 -33.93
C GLY A 8 15.98 -14.38 -32.41
N LEU A 9 14.80 -14.49 -31.77
CA LEU A 9 14.64 -14.51 -30.31
C LEU A 9 15.39 -15.67 -29.62
N ARG A 10 15.49 -16.82 -30.31
CA ARG A 10 16.21 -17.99 -29.75
C ARG A 10 17.74 -17.90 -29.81
N ALA A 11 18.32 -17.05 -30.65
CA ALA A 11 19.77 -16.92 -30.81
C ALA A 11 20.44 -16.14 -29.66
N HIS A 12 19.72 -15.25 -28.98
CA HIS A 12 20.26 -14.38 -27.92
C HIS A 12 19.51 -14.49 -26.58
N LYS A 13 19.22 -15.73 -26.16
CA LYS A 13 18.36 -16.04 -25.01
C LYS A 13 18.75 -15.30 -23.71
N LEU A 14 20.04 -15.20 -23.39
CA LEU A 14 20.50 -14.59 -22.12
C LEU A 14 20.19 -13.08 -22.07
N ARG A 15 20.45 -12.36 -23.17
CA ARG A 15 20.19 -10.91 -23.24
C ARG A 15 18.70 -10.60 -23.20
N LEU A 16 17.91 -11.37 -23.95
CA LEU A 16 16.45 -11.25 -23.92
C LEU A 16 15.90 -11.57 -22.54
N ALA A 17 16.45 -12.57 -21.85
CA ALA A 17 16.07 -12.92 -20.49
C ALA A 17 16.39 -11.77 -19.52
N LEU A 18 17.56 -11.15 -19.63
CA LEU A 18 17.94 -10.00 -18.78
C LEU A 18 17.05 -8.78 -19.07
N THR A 19 16.72 -8.53 -20.34
CA THR A 19 15.80 -7.45 -20.72
C THR A 19 14.38 -7.72 -20.21
N ALA A 20 13.89 -8.95 -20.38
CA ALA A 20 12.59 -9.38 -19.86
C ALA A 20 12.57 -9.27 -18.31
N LEU A 21 13.65 -9.66 -17.64
CA LEU A 21 13.77 -9.56 -16.20
C LEU A 21 13.64 -8.11 -15.71
N ALA A 22 14.28 -7.15 -16.38
CA ALA A 22 14.17 -5.73 -16.05
C ALA A 22 12.71 -5.21 -16.15
N ILE A 23 11.99 -5.63 -17.23
CA ILE A 23 10.57 -5.29 -17.39
C ILE A 23 9.73 -5.97 -16.32
N VAL A 24 9.95 -7.27 -16.11
CA VAL A 24 9.24 -8.05 -15.08
C VAL A 24 9.39 -7.42 -13.72
N LEU A 25 10.61 -7.10 -13.29
CA LEU A 25 10.85 -6.46 -11.98
C LEU A 25 10.15 -5.11 -11.84
N GLY A 26 10.24 -4.24 -12.86
CA GLY A 26 9.56 -2.94 -12.86
C GLY A 26 8.04 -3.09 -12.76
N VAL A 27 7.45 -3.97 -13.58
CA VAL A 27 6.00 -4.23 -13.55
C VAL A 27 5.57 -4.91 -12.25
N THR A 28 6.35 -5.89 -11.74
CA THR A 28 6.11 -6.55 -10.45
C THR A 28 6.02 -5.53 -9.32
N PHE A 29 6.95 -4.58 -9.30
CA PHE A 29 6.99 -3.57 -8.24
C PHE A 29 5.78 -2.62 -8.32
N VAL A 30 5.45 -2.12 -9.52
CA VAL A 30 4.26 -1.27 -9.73
C VAL A 30 2.98 -2.01 -9.36
N THR A 31 2.78 -3.20 -9.90
CA THR A 31 1.55 -3.96 -9.67
C THR A 31 1.44 -4.47 -8.23
N GLY A 32 2.55 -4.91 -7.63
CA GLY A 32 2.59 -5.31 -6.23
C GLY A 32 2.22 -4.17 -5.28
N THR A 33 2.74 -2.95 -5.52
CA THR A 33 2.38 -1.75 -4.75
C THR A 33 0.89 -1.42 -4.90
N LEU A 34 0.35 -1.45 -6.13
CA LEU A 34 -1.06 -1.15 -6.36
C LEU A 34 -1.97 -2.19 -5.69
N VAL A 35 -1.69 -3.49 -5.85
CA VAL A 35 -2.48 -4.56 -5.23
C VAL A 35 -2.46 -4.44 -3.71
N LEU A 36 -1.29 -4.23 -3.12
CA LEU A 36 -1.16 -4.05 -1.66
C LEU A 36 -1.96 -2.84 -1.17
N THR A 37 -1.79 -1.68 -1.82
CA THR A 37 -2.49 -0.45 -1.43
C THR A 37 -4.00 -0.60 -1.58
N ASP A 38 -4.48 -1.17 -2.69
CA ASP A 38 -5.91 -1.40 -2.91
C ASP A 38 -6.50 -2.39 -1.88
N THR A 39 -5.75 -3.44 -1.53
CA THR A 39 -6.14 -4.41 -0.52
C THR A 39 -6.27 -3.76 0.85
N LEU A 40 -5.25 -2.98 1.27
CA LEU A 40 -5.28 -2.29 2.56
C LEU A 40 -6.43 -1.27 2.62
N ASN A 41 -6.58 -0.43 1.59
CA ASN A 41 -7.66 0.56 1.52
C ASN A 41 -9.05 -0.09 1.62
N ASN A 42 -9.28 -1.16 0.86
CA ASN A 42 -10.54 -1.88 0.89
C ASN A 42 -10.78 -2.54 2.26
N THR A 43 -9.74 -3.11 2.85
CA THR A 43 -9.81 -3.77 4.15
C THR A 43 -10.20 -2.77 5.24
N PHE A 44 -9.58 -1.60 5.30
CA PHE A 44 -9.92 -0.56 6.28
C PHE A 44 -11.28 0.07 6.04
N THR A 45 -11.63 0.34 4.78
CA THR A 45 -12.97 0.86 4.45
C THR A 45 -14.07 -0.12 4.87
N THR A 46 -13.87 -1.40 4.63
CA THR A 46 -14.81 -2.45 5.05
C THR A 46 -14.88 -2.58 6.58
N LEU A 47 -13.73 -2.54 7.25
CA LEU A 47 -13.66 -2.64 8.71
C LEU A 47 -14.41 -1.47 9.37
N PHE A 48 -14.10 -0.23 8.99
CA PHE A 48 -14.79 0.94 9.56
C PHE A 48 -16.26 0.97 9.18
N GLY A 49 -16.60 0.59 7.95
CA GLY A 49 -18.00 0.43 7.54
C GLY A 49 -18.77 -0.55 8.45
N GLN A 50 -18.16 -1.68 8.83
CA GLN A 50 -18.77 -2.65 9.74
C GLN A 50 -18.86 -2.13 11.19
N VAL A 51 -17.82 -1.45 11.66
CA VAL A 51 -17.77 -0.90 13.03
C VAL A 51 -18.83 0.17 13.25
N TYR A 52 -19.00 1.06 12.27
CA TYR A 52 -19.95 2.17 12.37
C TYR A 52 -21.33 1.88 11.74
N GLN A 53 -21.58 0.64 11.26
CA GLN A 53 -22.84 0.31 10.56
C GLN A 53 -24.11 0.52 11.39
N ASN A 54 -24.03 0.35 12.71
CA ASN A 54 -25.15 0.51 13.64
C ASN A 54 -25.27 1.92 14.20
N ILE A 55 -24.22 2.73 14.09
CA ILE A 55 -24.19 4.11 14.56
C ILE A 55 -24.86 4.98 13.49
N ASN A 56 -26.03 5.54 13.82
CA ASN A 56 -26.72 6.42 12.89
C ASN A 56 -26.11 7.81 12.90
N PHE A 57 -25.81 8.34 14.08
CA PHE A 57 -25.18 9.65 14.26
C PHE A 57 -24.12 9.60 15.36
N GLU A 58 -23.11 10.46 15.24
CA GLU A 58 -22.11 10.76 16.24
C GLU A 58 -22.16 12.26 16.54
N VAL A 59 -22.29 12.60 17.80
CA VAL A 59 -22.18 13.99 18.29
C VAL A 59 -20.78 14.18 18.84
N ARG A 60 -20.10 15.24 18.42
CA ARG A 60 -18.69 15.49 18.76
C ARG A 60 -18.35 16.98 18.71
N GLY A 61 -17.25 17.36 19.32
CA GLY A 61 -16.75 18.74 19.20
C GLY A 61 -16.33 19.06 17.76
N VAL A 62 -16.58 20.27 17.31
CA VAL A 62 -16.11 20.75 16.01
C VAL A 62 -14.56 20.76 15.99
N ALA A 63 -13.98 20.29 14.91
CA ALA A 63 -12.53 20.31 14.75
C ALA A 63 -12.00 21.74 14.68
N ALA A 64 -11.02 22.09 15.53
CA ALA A 64 -10.40 23.42 15.52
C ALA A 64 -9.65 23.69 14.19
N PHE A 65 -9.07 22.64 13.59
CA PHE A 65 -8.38 22.68 12.31
C PHE A 65 -8.64 21.38 11.56
N PRO A 66 -8.82 21.41 10.22
CA PRO A 66 -8.81 20.20 9.44
C PRO A 66 -7.39 19.61 9.49
N THR A 67 -7.21 18.53 10.25
CA THR A 67 -5.96 17.80 10.31
C THR A 67 -5.97 16.71 9.26
N SER A 68 -4.97 16.74 8.39
CA SER A 68 -4.71 15.67 7.44
C SER A 68 -3.78 14.65 8.10
N GLY A 69 -4.21 13.39 8.25
CA GLY A 69 -3.34 12.31 8.72
C GLY A 69 -3.95 11.37 9.75
N ALA A 70 -3.20 10.32 10.10
CA ALA A 70 -3.64 9.26 11.01
C ALA A 70 -3.91 9.70 12.48
N ALA A 71 -3.47 10.91 12.86
CA ALA A 71 -3.69 11.46 14.21
C ALA A 71 -5.15 11.91 14.45
N GLY A 72 -5.99 11.94 13.41
CA GLY A 72 -7.35 12.45 13.51
C GLY A 72 -7.43 13.96 13.77
N ALA A 73 -8.63 14.52 13.69
CA ALA A 73 -8.87 15.92 14.02
C ALA A 73 -8.82 16.15 15.52
N ILE A 74 -8.07 17.16 15.97
CA ILE A 74 -8.10 17.58 17.37
C ILE A 74 -9.43 18.28 17.63
N ARG A 75 -10.26 17.68 18.49
CA ARG A 75 -11.59 18.15 18.86
C ARG A 75 -11.62 18.47 20.34
N LYS A 76 -12.39 19.49 20.72
CA LYS A 76 -12.61 19.79 22.14
C LYS A 76 -13.58 18.74 22.71
N PRO A 77 -13.34 18.26 23.94
CA PRO A 77 -14.31 17.44 24.64
C PRO A 77 -15.64 18.17 24.80
N ILE A 78 -16.73 17.42 24.81
CA ILE A 78 -18.10 17.92 24.93
C ILE A 78 -18.63 17.64 26.38
N PRO A 79 -19.45 18.49 26.95
CA PRO A 79 -20.03 18.25 28.28
C PRO A 79 -20.89 16.98 28.28
N GLU A 80 -20.75 16.15 29.33
CA GLU A 80 -21.54 14.91 29.48
C GLU A 80 -23.04 15.18 29.60
N SER A 81 -23.43 16.36 30.11
CA SER A 81 -24.84 16.78 30.22
C SER A 81 -25.61 16.78 28.89
N ILE A 82 -24.91 16.86 27.76
CA ILE A 82 -25.51 16.82 26.41
C ILE A 82 -26.19 15.49 26.15
N ILE A 83 -25.74 14.38 26.76
CA ILE A 83 -26.33 13.03 26.54
C ILE A 83 -27.84 13.07 26.84
N ALA A 84 -28.26 13.71 27.94
CA ALA A 84 -29.68 13.78 28.31
C ALA A 84 -30.50 14.50 27.20
N ALA A 85 -30.04 15.67 26.77
CA ALA A 85 -30.71 16.42 25.71
C ALA A 85 -30.78 15.63 24.38
N VAL A 86 -29.74 14.88 24.02
CA VAL A 86 -29.73 14.04 22.82
C VAL A 86 -30.68 12.85 22.96
N LYS A 87 -30.75 12.22 24.14
CA LYS A 87 -31.69 11.11 24.41
C LYS A 87 -33.15 11.52 24.30
N ASP A 88 -33.47 12.75 24.66
CA ASP A 88 -34.84 13.28 24.65
C ASP A 88 -35.33 13.68 23.22
N VAL A 89 -34.45 13.64 22.23
CA VAL A 89 -34.83 13.93 20.82
C VAL A 89 -35.71 12.82 20.30
N PRO A 90 -36.93 13.15 19.74
CA PRO A 90 -37.80 12.15 19.17
C PRO A 90 -37.14 11.35 18.04
N GLY A 91 -37.19 10.02 18.15
CA GLY A 91 -36.58 9.12 17.19
C GLY A 91 -35.18 8.61 17.58
N VAL A 92 -34.60 9.10 18.67
CA VAL A 92 -33.41 8.52 19.29
C VAL A 92 -33.81 7.28 20.10
N ALA A 93 -33.17 6.15 19.87
CA ALA A 93 -33.37 4.92 20.62
C ALA A 93 -32.32 4.74 21.74
N VAL A 94 -31.06 5.06 21.43
CA VAL A 94 -29.94 4.96 22.36
C VAL A 94 -28.98 6.10 22.07
N ALA A 95 -28.45 6.73 23.11
CA ALA A 95 -27.30 7.62 23.03
C ALA A 95 -26.30 7.26 24.14
N GLU A 96 -25.04 7.05 23.78
CA GLU A 96 -23.98 6.63 24.70
C GLU A 96 -22.73 7.46 24.51
N GLY A 97 -22.12 7.93 25.61
CA GLY A 97 -20.91 8.72 25.57
C GLY A 97 -19.65 7.86 25.48
N GLY A 98 -18.69 8.34 24.72
CA GLY A 98 -17.37 7.74 24.55
C GLY A 98 -16.24 8.66 24.97
N VAL A 99 -15.22 8.09 25.62
CA VAL A 99 -13.96 8.76 25.96
C VAL A 99 -12.80 7.95 25.45
N SER A 100 -11.80 8.63 24.91
CA SER A 100 -10.57 8.00 24.40
C SER A 100 -9.33 8.74 24.91
N GLY A 101 -8.23 8.00 25.08
CA GLY A 101 -6.99 8.56 25.56
C GLY A 101 -5.81 7.62 25.33
N TYR A 102 -4.67 7.95 25.90
CA TYR A 102 -3.48 7.13 25.85
C TYR A 102 -3.49 6.03 26.89
N ALA A 103 -3.28 4.78 26.49
CA ALA A 103 -3.10 3.64 27.39
C ALA A 103 -2.20 2.59 26.76
N GLN A 104 -1.02 2.36 27.36
CA GLN A 104 -0.04 1.41 26.84
C GLN A 104 0.20 0.27 27.83
N PHE A 105 0.00 -0.97 27.40
CA PHE A 105 0.27 -2.13 28.24
C PHE A 105 1.77 -2.29 28.49
N ILE A 106 2.09 -2.81 29.65
CA ILE A 106 3.43 -3.26 30.03
C ILE A 106 3.45 -4.78 30.00
N ALA A 107 4.30 -5.35 29.19
CA ALA A 107 4.45 -6.79 29.03
C ALA A 107 5.00 -7.44 30.33
N PRO A 108 4.84 -8.77 30.52
CA PRO A 108 5.33 -9.47 31.71
C PRO A 108 6.83 -9.30 31.97
N ASN A 109 7.62 -9.01 30.94
CA ASN A 109 9.07 -8.72 31.05
C ASN A 109 9.38 -7.27 31.50
N GLY A 110 8.38 -6.48 31.89
CA GLY A 110 8.53 -5.10 32.34
C GLY A 110 8.72 -4.05 31.24
N LYS A 111 8.75 -4.46 29.97
CA LYS A 111 8.88 -3.53 28.82
C LYS A 111 7.51 -3.10 28.33
N ALA A 112 7.43 -1.88 27.83
CA ALA A 112 6.23 -1.41 27.14
C ALA A 112 5.91 -2.28 25.91
N VAL A 113 4.64 -2.60 25.72
CA VAL A 113 4.16 -3.34 24.56
C VAL A 113 4.42 -2.48 23.31
N THR A 114 5.20 -3.01 22.37
CA THR A 114 5.53 -2.31 21.14
C THR A 114 4.57 -2.68 20.02
N THR A 115 4.06 -1.66 19.34
CA THR A 115 3.05 -1.77 18.28
C THR A 115 3.63 -1.66 16.87
N GLY A 116 4.96 -1.48 16.75
CA GLY A 116 5.59 -1.28 15.43
C GLY A 116 5.20 0.03 14.73
N GLY A 117 4.76 1.04 15.51
CA GLY A 117 4.31 2.34 15.00
C GLY A 117 2.79 2.53 14.99
N ALA A 118 2.01 1.48 15.26
CA ALA A 118 0.57 1.61 15.46
C ALA A 118 0.26 2.28 16.81
N PRO A 119 -0.88 2.99 16.98
CA PRO A 119 -1.22 3.68 18.20
C PRO A 119 -1.52 2.73 19.37
N THR A 120 -1.34 3.24 20.58
CA THR A 120 -1.81 2.61 21.82
C THR A 120 -3.01 3.41 22.33
N ILE A 121 -4.18 2.78 22.38
CA ILE A 121 -5.45 3.46 22.55
C ILE A 121 -6.12 2.98 23.83
N GLY A 122 -6.47 3.93 24.70
CA GLY A 122 -7.40 3.72 25.79
C GLY A 122 -8.80 4.17 25.37
N LEU A 123 -9.84 3.40 25.71
CA LEU A 123 -11.23 3.68 25.36
C LEU A 123 -12.14 3.47 26.56
N SER A 124 -13.31 4.12 26.58
CA SER A 124 -14.42 3.65 27.37
C SER A 124 -15.09 2.46 26.70
N TYR A 125 -15.42 1.43 27.44
CA TYR A 125 -16.18 0.27 26.96
C TYR A 125 -17.68 0.63 26.98
N GLY A 126 -18.33 0.62 25.80
CA GLY A 126 -19.75 0.91 25.67
C GLY A 126 -20.63 -0.11 26.39
N ALA A 127 -21.65 0.32 27.10
CA ALA A 127 -22.60 -0.55 27.79
C ALA A 127 -23.56 -1.22 26.80
N ASP A 128 -23.99 -0.50 25.77
CA ASP A 128 -24.86 -1.05 24.72
C ASP A 128 -23.99 -1.73 23.63
N ARG A 129 -24.16 -3.05 23.53
CA ARG A 129 -23.41 -3.88 22.56
C ARG A 129 -23.64 -3.48 21.10
N ARG A 130 -24.74 -2.80 20.78
CA ARG A 130 -25.05 -2.34 19.43
C ARG A 130 -24.22 -1.14 19.00
N LEU A 131 -23.77 -0.33 19.97
CA LEU A 131 -22.90 0.84 19.79
C LEU A 131 -21.43 0.50 19.93
N SER A 132 -21.12 -0.63 20.60
CA SER A 132 -19.71 -0.98 20.86
C SER A 132 -18.99 -1.42 19.61
N SER A 133 -17.92 -0.74 19.24
CA SER A 133 -16.94 -1.18 18.22
C SER A 133 -16.14 -2.41 18.68
N LEU A 134 -16.17 -2.71 20.00
CA LEU A 134 -15.46 -3.79 20.65
C LEU A 134 -16.38 -4.99 20.89
N ARG A 135 -16.08 -6.10 20.25
CA ARG A 135 -16.80 -7.36 20.42
C ARG A 135 -16.09 -8.22 21.46
N LEU A 136 -16.75 -8.54 22.58
CA LEU A 136 -16.22 -9.43 23.60
C LEU A 136 -15.99 -10.84 23.03
N VAL A 137 -14.76 -11.36 23.15
CA VAL A 137 -14.34 -12.68 22.69
C VAL A 137 -14.25 -13.66 23.88
N ALA A 138 -13.75 -13.19 25.03
CA ALA A 138 -13.63 -14.02 26.23
C ALA A 138 -13.75 -13.15 27.49
N GLY A 139 -14.19 -13.71 28.59
CA GLY A 139 -14.35 -13.03 29.87
C GLY A 139 -15.60 -12.18 29.96
N MET A 140 -15.52 -11.06 30.69
CA MET A 140 -16.64 -10.15 30.97
C MET A 140 -16.25 -8.69 30.71
N PRO A 141 -17.22 -7.79 30.44
CA PRO A 141 -17.00 -6.35 30.37
C PRO A 141 -16.40 -5.79 31.67
N PRO A 142 -15.66 -4.68 31.62
CA PRO A 142 -15.14 -4.02 32.80
C PRO A 142 -16.27 -3.31 33.54
N THR A 143 -16.58 -3.73 34.75
CA THR A 143 -17.67 -3.15 35.60
C THR A 143 -17.14 -2.32 36.73
N THR A 144 -15.89 -2.53 37.15
CA THR A 144 -15.24 -1.84 38.24
C THR A 144 -14.08 -0.96 37.78
N SER A 145 -13.62 -0.03 38.63
CA SER A 145 -12.49 0.84 38.34
C SER A 145 -11.13 0.14 38.28
N THR A 146 -11.06 -1.13 38.70
CA THR A 146 -9.85 -1.93 38.71
C THR A 146 -9.81 -2.94 37.54
N GLN A 147 -10.82 -2.94 36.67
CA GLN A 147 -10.95 -3.87 35.56
C GLN A 147 -10.65 -3.19 34.22
N VAL A 148 -10.08 -3.96 33.32
CA VAL A 148 -9.79 -3.57 31.94
C VAL A 148 -10.08 -4.73 31.01
N VAL A 149 -10.48 -4.43 29.78
CA VAL A 149 -10.46 -5.39 28.67
C VAL A 149 -9.35 -5.03 27.69
N MET A 150 -8.80 -6.03 27.04
CA MET A 150 -7.65 -5.93 26.14
C MET A 150 -8.01 -6.50 24.77
N ASP A 151 -7.43 -5.96 23.70
CA ASP A 151 -7.58 -6.53 22.37
C ASP A 151 -6.95 -7.92 22.26
N GLN A 152 -7.56 -8.77 21.45
CA GLN A 152 -7.17 -10.18 21.25
C GLN A 152 -5.76 -10.31 20.67
N GLY A 153 -5.35 -9.41 19.78
CA GLY A 153 -4.03 -9.42 19.18
C GLY A 153 -2.93 -9.23 20.23
N THR A 154 -3.08 -8.25 21.11
CA THR A 154 -2.17 -8.00 22.23
C THR A 154 -2.17 -9.15 23.23
N ALA A 155 -3.36 -9.64 23.61
CA ALA A 155 -3.48 -10.75 24.55
C ALA A 155 -2.75 -12.00 24.04
N ARG A 156 -2.93 -12.36 22.76
CA ARG A 156 -2.29 -13.52 22.13
C ARG A 156 -0.77 -13.35 22.01
N LYS A 157 -0.31 -12.18 21.57
CA LYS A 157 1.11 -11.89 21.33
C LYS A 157 1.95 -11.91 22.60
N TYR A 158 1.40 -11.44 23.72
CA TYR A 158 2.09 -11.32 25.00
C TYR A 158 1.62 -12.35 26.05
N HIS A 159 0.80 -13.31 25.63
CA HIS A 159 0.30 -14.42 26.47
C HIS A 159 -0.49 -13.97 27.71
N PHE A 160 -1.29 -12.90 27.58
CA PHE A 160 -2.20 -12.48 28.61
C PHE A 160 -3.49 -13.31 28.58
N SER A 161 -4.00 -13.62 29.75
CA SER A 161 -5.25 -14.37 29.95
C SER A 161 -6.19 -13.61 30.89
N VAL A 162 -7.48 -13.84 30.75
CA VAL A 162 -8.50 -13.29 31.65
C VAL A 162 -8.14 -13.67 33.09
N GLY A 163 -8.23 -12.70 34.02
CA GLY A 163 -7.83 -12.84 35.40
C GLY A 163 -6.39 -12.37 35.70
N ASN A 164 -5.55 -12.16 34.70
CA ASN A 164 -4.20 -11.66 34.93
C ASN A 164 -4.21 -10.22 35.44
N GLN A 165 -3.22 -9.90 36.29
CA GLN A 165 -2.90 -8.52 36.63
C GLN A 165 -2.06 -7.92 35.48
N VAL A 166 -2.51 -6.82 34.92
CA VAL A 166 -1.85 -6.11 33.82
C VAL A 166 -1.50 -4.69 34.25
N ARG A 167 -0.28 -4.26 33.94
CA ARG A 167 0.16 -2.90 34.19
C ARG A 167 -0.04 -2.08 32.91
N ILE A 168 -0.58 -0.88 33.08
CA ILE A 168 -0.88 0.03 31.99
C ILE A 168 -0.23 1.38 32.28
N LEU A 169 0.55 1.88 31.34
CA LEU A 169 1.09 3.23 31.33
C LEU A 169 -0.02 4.17 30.82
N LEU A 170 -0.38 5.12 31.67
CA LEU A 170 -1.42 6.12 31.44
C LEU A 170 -0.80 7.53 31.45
N PRO A 171 -1.52 8.59 31.09
CA PRO A 171 -1.08 9.95 31.36
C PRO A 171 -0.80 10.13 32.89
N GLY A 172 0.47 10.19 33.26
CA GLY A 172 0.90 10.22 34.66
C GLY A 172 1.72 9.00 35.06
N SER A 173 1.19 8.11 35.86
CA SER A 173 1.91 6.96 36.41
C SER A 173 1.31 5.62 35.92
N PRO A 174 2.11 4.55 35.81
CA PRO A 174 1.60 3.22 35.54
C PRO A 174 0.66 2.74 36.64
N GLN A 175 -0.48 2.17 36.27
CA GLN A 175 -1.45 1.56 37.18
C GLN A 175 -1.65 0.08 36.85
N THR A 176 -2.11 -0.68 37.84
CA THR A 176 -2.36 -2.12 37.72
C THR A 176 -3.87 -2.38 37.70
N PHE A 177 -4.29 -3.17 36.74
CA PHE A 177 -5.69 -3.57 36.51
C PHE A 177 -5.81 -5.09 36.39
N THR A 178 -6.99 -5.62 36.70
CA THR A 178 -7.34 -7.00 36.43
C THR A 178 -7.91 -7.10 35.04
N LEU A 179 -7.36 -7.99 34.18
CA LEU A 179 -7.89 -8.26 32.86
C LEU A 179 -9.22 -9.02 32.97
N SER A 180 -10.34 -8.31 32.82
CA SER A 180 -11.69 -8.90 32.95
C SER A 180 -12.16 -9.58 31.68
N GLY A 181 -11.65 -9.18 30.51
CA GLY A 181 -12.04 -9.77 29.23
C GLY A 181 -11.10 -9.45 28.10
N ILE A 182 -11.29 -10.17 27.01
CA ILE A 182 -10.56 -10.00 25.75
C ILE A 182 -11.57 -9.60 24.68
N VAL A 183 -11.24 -8.59 23.88
CA VAL A 183 -12.12 -8.02 22.86
C VAL A 183 -11.45 -8.05 21.48
N ALA A 184 -12.29 -8.11 20.45
CA ALA A 184 -11.90 -7.93 19.06
C ALA A 184 -12.48 -6.61 18.54
N PHE A 185 -11.83 -5.97 17.59
CA PHE A 185 -12.30 -4.75 16.95
C PHE A 185 -13.05 -5.13 15.65
N GLY A 186 -14.37 -5.06 15.68
CA GLY A 186 -15.18 -5.59 14.61
C GLY A 186 -14.90 -7.08 14.36
N THR A 187 -14.41 -7.42 13.17
CA THR A 187 -14.00 -8.78 12.77
C THR A 187 -12.51 -9.03 12.93
N ALA A 188 -11.71 -8.02 13.30
CA ALA A 188 -10.27 -8.10 13.44
C ALA A 188 -9.83 -8.32 14.89
N ASP A 189 -8.71 -9.01 15.09
CA ASP A 189 -8.13 -9.24 16.43
C ASP A 189 -7.69 -7.93 17.11
N ASN A 190 -7.29 -6.94 16.31
CA ASN A 190 -6.95 -5.57 16.73
C ASN A 190 -7.10 -4.60 15.55
N LEU A 191 -6.87 -3.31 15.78
CA LEU A 191 -6.87 -2.27 14.73
C LEU A 191 -5.45 -2.11 14.16
N ALA A 192 -5.10 -2.91 13.15
CA ALA A 192 -3.82 -2.82 12.40
C ALA A 192 -2.57 -2.80 13.30
N GLY A 193 -2.53 -3.62 14.34
CA GLY A 193 -1.42 -3.68 15.27
C GLY A 193 -1.52 -2.68 16.44
N ALA A 194 -2.54 -1.83 16.48
CA ALA A 194 -2.84 -0.98 17.63
C ALA A 194 -3.20 -1.83 18.84
N THR A 195 -2.82 -1.36 20.04
CA THR A 195 -3.26 -1.97 21.28
C THR A 195 -4.46 -1.21 21.83
N ILE A 196 -5.46 -1.92 22.30
CA ILE A 196 -6.69 -1.34 22.85
C ILE A 196 -6.86 -1.78 24.31
N ALA A 197 -6.91 -0.80 25.21
CA ALA A 197 -7.31 -0.97 26.61
C ALA A 197 -8.66 -0.28 26.81
N ALA A 198 -9.71 -1.02 27.16
CA ALA A 198 -10.99 -0.38 27.41
C ALA A 198 -11.45 -0.58 28.85
N PHE A 199 -11.96 0.52 29.44
CA PHE A 199 -12.39 0.66 30.83
C PHE A 199 -13.87 1.01 30.86
N ASN A 200 -14.53 0.88 31.99
CA ASN A 200 -15.87 1.48 32.15
C ASN A 200 -15.79 3.01 32.01
N LEU A 201 -16.86 3.65 31.59
CA LEU A 201 -16.87 5.09 31.28
C LEU A 201 -16.35 5.96 32.42
N PRO A 202 -16.82 5.83 33.69
CA PRO A 202 -16.31 6.68 34.80
C PRO A 202 -14.81 6.52 35.04
N THR A 203 -14.29 5.29 34.89
CA THR A 203 -12.86 5.05 35.06
C THR A 203 -12.07 5.64 33.89
N ALA A 204 -12.54 5.50 32.63
CA ALA A 204 -11.90 6.11 31.48
C ALA A 204 -11.84 7.65 31.61
N GLN A 205 -12.94 8.28 32.00
CA GLN A 205 -12.96 9.74 32.28
C GLN A 205 -11.94 10.17 33.34
N GLN A 206 -11.82 9.40 34.41
CA GLN A 206 -10.84 9.66 35.45
C GLN A 206 -9.40 9.49 34.96
N LEU A 207 -9.11 8.40 34.25
CA LEU A 207 -7.77 8.06 33.76
C LEU A 207 -7.25 9.01 32.68
N PHE A 208 -8.14 9.54 31.87
CA PHE A 208 -7.80 10.44 30.76
C PHE A 208 -7.99 11.92 31.08
N GLY A 209 -8.46 12.25 32.28
CA GLY A 209 -8.64 13.64 32.74
C GLY A 209 -9.87 14.31 32.15
N GLU A 210 -10.89 13.53 31.76
CA GLU A 210 -12.11 13.99 31.07
C GLU A 210 -13.36 13.90 31.98
N GLN A 211 -13.21 14.10 33.29
CA GLN A 211 -14.35 14.04 34.20
C GLN A 211 -15.45 15.05 33.83
N GLY A 212 -16.67 14.53 33.65
CA GLY A 212 -17.83 15.30 33.17
C GLY A 212 -17.79 15.73 31.73
N HIS A 213 -16.84 15.20 30.97
CA HIS A 213 -16.69 15.44 29.54
C HIS A 213 -16.60 14.12 28.75
N LEU A 214 -16.89 14.22 27.46
CA LEU A 214 -16.87 13.11 26.50
C LEU A 214 -16.13 13.55 25.24
N ASN A 215 -15.57 12.60 24.51
CA ASN A 215 -15.04 12.87 23.18
C ASN A 215 -16.14 12.75 22.11
N THR A 216 -17.05 11.77 22.28
CA THR A 216 -18.14 11.49 21.33
C THR A 216 -19.42 11.07 22.08
N ILE A 217 -20.57 11.23 21.44
CA ILE A 217 -21.83 10.56 21.80
C ILE A 217 -22.34 9.83 20.58
N ASP A 218 -22.36 8.50 20.65
CA ASP A 218 -22.87 7.63 19.58
C ASP A 218 -24.37 7.42 19.74
N VAL A 219 -25.09 7.53 18.63
CA VAL A 219 -26.55 7.51 18.61
C VAL A 219 -27.09 6.44 17.67
N ILE A 220 -28.02 5.63 18.18
CA ILE A 220 -28.89 4.75 17.40
C ILE A 220 -30.30 5.35 17.34
N THR A 221 -30.88 5.41 16.14
CA THR A 221 -32.27 5.83 15.97
C THR A 221 -33.24 4.66 16.09
N THR A 222 -34.49 4.95 16.42
CA THR A 222 -35.56 3.95 16.38
C THR A 222 -35.75 3.41 14.95
N PRO A 223 -36.17 2.15 14.79
CA PRO A 223 -36.55 1.63 13.48
C PRO A 223 -37.60 2.56 12.84
N ASN A 224 -37.43 2.88 11.56
CA ASN A 224 -38.34 3.77 10.80
C ASN A 224 -38.31 5.28 11.19
N ALA A 225 -37.41 5.73 12.04
CA ALA A 225 -37.23 7.15 12.27
C ALA A 225 -36.77 7.88 10.99
N ASN A 226 -37.33 9.07 10.77
CA ASN A 226 -36.80 9.94 9.73
C ASN A 226 -35.45 10.50 10.16
N LYS A 227 -34.37 9.95 9.59
CA LYS A 227 -32.98 10.28 9.98
C LYS A 227 -32.69 11.77 9.84
N THR A 228 -33.21 12.44 8.79
CA THR A 228 -33.03 13.89 8.64
C THR A 228 -33.71 14.68 9.73
N ALA A 229 -34.92 14.27 10.14
CA ALA A 229 -35.62 14.93 11.24
C ALA A 229 -34.91 14.74 12.59
N VAL A 230 -34.35 13.53 12.84
CA VAL A 230 -33.54 13.24 14.03
C VAL A 230 -32.25 14.06 14.02
N GLU A 231 -31.56 14.14 12.90
CA GLU A 231 -30.35 14.95 12.73
C GLU A 231 -30.59 16.43 13.05
N HIS A 232 -31.66 17.01 12.47
CA HIS A 232 -32.09 18.38 12.80
C HIS A 232 -32.48 18.55 14.27
N GLY A 233 -33.18 17.57 14.84
CA GLY A 233 -33.58 17.59 16.24
C GLY A 233 -32.34 17.56 17.17
N ILE A 234 -31.37 16.70 16.89
CA ILE A 234 -30.09 16.66 17.63
C ILE A 234 -29.35 17.99 17.45
N SER A 235 -29.19 18.46 16.22
CA SER A 235 -28.47 19.72 15.93
C SER A 235 -29.07 20.93 16.69
N ALA A 236 -30.39 20.96 16.86
CA ALA A 236 -31.09 22.04 17.56
C ALA A 236 -30.83 22.10 19.08
N VAL A 237 -30.47 20.97 19.70
CA VAL A 237 -30.18 20.89 21.14
C VAL A 237 -28.68 21.00 21.45
N LEU A 238 -27.81 21.01 20.41
CA LEU A 238 -26.38 21.09 20.61
C LEU A 238 -25.92 22.54 20.88
N PRO A 239 -24.97 22.73 21.80
CA PRO A 239 -24.35 24.03 22.02
C PRO A 239 -23.37 24.40 20.87
N ALA A 240 -23.01 25.68 20.81
CA ALA A 240 -22.01 26.14 19.85
C ALA A 240 -20.68 25.39 20.01
N GLY A 241 -20.06 24.98 18.90
CA GLY A 241 -18.82 24.21 18.87
C GLY A 241 -18.99 22.70 18.97
N VAL A 242 -20.24 22.20 18.94
CA VAL A 242 -20.57 20.78 18.87
C VAL A 242 -21.31 20.51 17.56
N GLU A 243 -21.01 19.43 16.88
CA GLU A 243 -21.61 19.01 15.63
C GLU A 243 -22.20 17.60 15.72
N VAL A 244 -23.20 17.32 14.90
CA VAL A 244 -23.71 15.98 14.66
C VAL A 244 -23.33 15.56 13.25
N VAL A 245 -22.82 14.34 13.10
CA VAL A 245 -22.44 13.75 11.81
C VAL A 245 -23.02 12.33 11.70
N THR A 246 -23.16 11.82 10.49
CA THR A 246 -23.61 10.44 10.32
C THR A 246 -22.48 9.44 10.61
N GLY A 247 -22.82 8.25 11.11
CA GLY A 247 -21.82 7.17 11.28
C GLY A 247 -21.08 6.81 9.99
N GLN A 248 -21.74 6.98 8.82
CA GLN A 248 -21.07 6.82 7.53
C GLN A 248 -19.99 7.87 7.29
N THR A 249 -20.24 9.11 7.68
CA THR A 249 -19.24 10.20 7.61
C THR A 249 -18.05 9.87 8.49
N VAL A 250 -18.28 9.39 9.74
CA VAL A 250 -17.21 8.98 10.65
C VAL A 250 -16.38 7.83 10.06
N ALA A 251 -17.04 6.79 9.54
CA ALA A 251 -16.38 5.68 8.88
C ALA A 251 -15.52 6.14 7.70
N ALA A 252 -16.04 7.07 6.88
CA ALA A 252 -15.32 7.63 5.75
C ALA A 252 -14.11 8.49 6.19
N GLU A 253 -14.26 9.32 7.22
CA GLU A 253 -13.16 10.11 7.78
C GLU A 253 -12.05 9.23 8.33
N GLN A 254 -12.39 8.18 9.12
CA GLN A 254 -11.43 7.23 9.66
C GLN A 254 -10.69 6.47 8.55
N SER A 255 -11.44 6.00 7.54
CA SER A 255 -10.85 5.35 6.36
C SER A 255 -9.94 6.30 5.60
N SER A 256 -10.34 7.56 5.42
CA SER A 256 -9.56 8.57 4.69
C SER A 256 -8.26 8.92 5.42
N ALA A 257 -8.27 9.01 6.74
CA ALA A 257 -7.08 9.28 7.54
C ALA A 257 -6.02 8.18 7.39
N ILE A 258 -6.44 6.91 7.40
CA ILE A 258 -5.55 5.78 7.15
C ILE A 258 -5.09 5.75 5.68
N ASN A 259 -6.02 5.95 4.74
CA ASN A 259 -5.70 5.96 3.32
C ASN A 259 -4.69 7.06 2.97
N GLN A 260 -4.75 8.22 3.62
CA GLN A 260 -3.77 9.29 3.43
C GLN A 260 -2.38 8.88 3.93
N SER A 261 -2.29 8.22 5.09
CA SER A 261 -1.02 7.70 5.62
C SER A 261 -0.43 6.60 4.71
N LEU A 262 -1.28 5.68 4.25
CA LEU A 262 -0.92 4.67 3.26
C LEU A 262 -0.54 5.30 1.91
N GLY A 263 -1.18 6.42 1.53
CA GLY A 263 -0.90 7.18 0.31
C GLY A 263 0.53 7.73 0.27
N ILE A 264 1.04 8.24 1.37
CA ILE A 264 2.44 8.69 1.49
C ILE A 264 3.40 7.51 1.25
N PHE A 265 3.13 6.38 1.90
CA PHE A 265 3.93 5.18 1.74
C PHE A 265 3.86 4.61 0.30
N SER A 266 2.66 4.53 -0.27
CA SER A 266 2.46 4.06 -1.64
C SER A 266 3.12 4.99 -2.67
N THR A 267 3.09 6.31 -2.45
CA THR A 267 3.78 7.28 -3.29
C THR A 267 5.29 7.07 -3.26
N ALA A 268 5.88 6.85 -2.09
CA ALA A 268 7.30 6.52 -1.97
C ALA A 268 7.65 5.23 -2.73
N LEU A 269 6.84 4.18 -2.59
CA LEU A 269 7.03 2.94 -3.35
C LEU A 269 6.88 3.15 -4.87
N LEU A 270 5.92 3.96 -5.31
CA LEU A 270 5.75 4.28 -6.73
C LEU A 270 6.92 5.10 -7.30
N VAL A 271 7.53 5.98 -6.51
CA VAL A 271 8.76 6.68 -6.89
C VAL A 271 9.90 5.68 -7.10
N PHE A 272 10.07 4.72 -6.20
CA PHE A 272 11.03 3.63 -6.39
C PHE A 272 10.73 2.78 -7.63
N ALA A 273 9.44 2.50 -7.88
CA ALA A 273 9.01 1.82 -9.10
C ALA A 273 9.40 2.60 -10.35
N LEU A 274 9.21 3.92 -10.35
CA LEU A 274 9.55 4.80 -11.47
C LEU A 274 11.07 4.81 -11.73
N ILE A 275 11.88 4.87 -10.68
CA ILE A 275 13.35 4.79 -10.79
C ILE A 275 13.76 3.42 -11.36
N SER A 276 13.21 2.32 -10.83
CA SER A 276 13.46 0.97 -11.34
C SER A 276 13.06 0.82 -12.81
N LEU A 277 11.93 1.41 -13.18
CA LEU A 277 11.43 1.42 -14.54
C LEU A 277 12.32 2.23 -15.48
N PHE A 278 12.85 3.37 -15.02
CA PHE A 278 13.80 4.19 -15.78
C PHE A 278 15.11 3.41 -16.04
N VAL A 279 15.68 2.79 -15.01
CA VAL A 279 16.88 1.94 -15.14
C VAL A 279 16.60 0.74 -16.06
N GLY A 280 15.41 0.11 -15.90
CA GLY A 280 14.95 -0.96 -16.79
C GLY A 280 14.83 -0.48 -18.23
N GLY A 281 14.22 0.68 -18.47
CA GLY A 281 14.11 1.31 -19.79
C GLY A 281 15.45 1.57 -20.46
N PHE A 282 16.43 2.05 -19.68
CA PHE A 282 17.81 2.22 -20.18
C PHE A 282 18.47 0.89 -20.54
N THR A 283 18.27 -0.14 -19.72
CA THR A 283 18.75 -1.50 -20.00
C THR A 283 18.13 -2.07 -21.27
N ILE A 284 16.83 -1.85 -21.46
CA ILE A 284 16.09 -2.24 -22.68
C ILE A 284 16.67 -1.51 -23.90
N PHE A 285 16.83 -0.19 -23.80
CA PHE A 285 17.43 0.64 -24.87
C PHE A 285 18.80 0.13 -25.27
N ASN A 286 19.70 -0.13 -24.32
CA ASN A 286 21.05 -0.63 -24.59
C ASN A 286 21.00 -2.01 -25.25
N THR A 287 20.15 -2.92 -24.75
CA THR A 287 20.03 -4.28 -25.30
C THR A 287 19.50 -4.25 -26.73
N PHE A 288 18.46 -3.45 -27.00
CA PHE A 288 17.94 -3.31 -28.36
C PHE A 288 18.95 -2.63 -29.28
N SER A 289 19.70 -1.63 -28.82
CA SER A 289 20.76 -0.98 -29.62
C SER A 289 21.83 -1.96 -30.05
N ILE A 290 22.32 -2.80 -29.12
CA ILE A 290 23.30 -3.81 -29.41
C ILE A 290 22.74 -4.90 -30.35
N THR A 291 21.50 -5.37 -30.09
CA THR A 291 20.86 -6.41 -30.89
C THR A 291 20.61 -5.93 -32.31
N VAL A 292 20.12 -4.69 -32.49
CA VAL A 292 19.94 -4.09 -33.83
C VAL A 292 21.28 -3.90 -34.49
N GLY A 293 22.33 -3.46 -33.82
CA GLY A 293 23.69 -3.33 -34.36
C GLY A 293 24.22 -4.66 -34.90
N GLN A 294 24.05 -5.75 -34.13
CA GLN A 294 24.48 -7.11 -34.58
C GLN A 294 23.69 -7.66 -35.76
N ARG A 295 22.42 -7.26 -35.92
CA ARG A 295 21.52 -7.71 -36.99
C ARG A 295 21.45 -6.74 -38.17
N THR A 296 22.30 -5.69 -38.16
CA THR A 296 22.29 -4.64 -39.22
C THR A 296 22.42 -5.23 -40.60
N ARG A 297 23.29 -6.24 -40.79
CA ARG A 297 23.49 -6.91 -42.07
C ARG A 297 22.25 -7.71 -42.54
N GLU A 298 21.59 -8.43 -41.62
CA GLU A 298 20.35 -9.15 -41.92
C GLU A 298 19.24 -8.18 -42.30
N LEU A 299 19.10 -7.06 -41.58
CA LEU A 299 18.11 -6.02 -41.88
C LEU A 299 18.41 -5.28 -43.18
N ALA A 300 19.69 -5.11 -43.54
CA ALA A 300 20.12 -4.55 -44.84
C ALA A 300 19.80 -5.50 -45.99
N LEU A 301 20.05 -6.81 -45.84
CA LEU A 301 19.72 -7.82 -46.84
C LEU A 301 18.20 -7.88 -47.11
N LEU A 302 17.36 -7.83 -46.08
CA LEU A 302 15.91 -7.75 -46.25
C LEU A 302 15.49 -6.53 -47.09
N ARG A 303 16.19 -5.40 -46.95
CA ARG A 303 15.91 -4.19 -47.73
C ARG A 303 16.35 -4.32 -49.18
N ILE A 304 17.44 -5.04 -49.45
CA ILE A 304 17.87 -5.35 -50.83
C ILE A 304 16.85 -6.26 -51.54
N VAL A 305 16.24 -7.22 -50.83
CA VAL A 305 15.18 -8.09 -51.33
C VAL A 305 13.81 -7.37 -51.45
N GLY A 306 13.74 -6.06 -51.12
CA GLY A 306 12.57 -5.22 -51.33
C GLY A 306 11.76 -4.83 -50.08
N ALA A 307 12.25 -5.11 -48.87
CA ALA A 307 11.56 -4.68 -47.66
C ALA A 307 11.65 -3.16 -47.49
N SER A 308 10.51 -2.50 -47.24
CA SER A 308 10.46 -1.06 -47.02
C SER A 308 11.02 -0.69 -45.63
N ARG A 309 11.49 0.57 -45.46
CA ARG A 309 11.94 1.11 -44.17
C ARG A 309 10.89 0.96 -43.09
N ARG A 310 9.61 1.19 -43.41
CA ARG A 310 8.49 1.07 -42.44
C ARG A 310 8.28 -0.40 -42.01
N GLN A 311 8.50 -1.36 -42.88
CA GLN A 311 8.37 -2.79 -42.52
C GLN A 311 9.46 -3.22 -41.57
N VAL A 312 10.70 -2.80 -41.75
CA VAL A 312 11.82 -3.09 -40.85
C VAL A 312 11.57 -2.43 -39.47
N PHE A 313 11.19 -1.15 -39.46
CA PHE A 313 10.86 -0.43 -38.22
C PHE A 313 9.73 -1.13 -37.44
N ARG A 314 8.62 -1.46 -38.11
CA ARG A 314 7.49 -2.17 -37.47
C ARG A 314 7.88 -3.55 -36.97
N SER A 315 8.78 -4.26 -37.64
CA SER A 315 9.26 -5.57 -37.19
C SER A 315 10.00 -5.48 -35.85
N VAL A 316 10.88 -4.49 -35.69
CA VAL A 316 11.61 -4.29 -34.45
C VAL A 316 10.65 -3.85 -33.30
N LEU A 317 9.71 -2.94 -33.58
CA LEU A 317 8.71 -2.54 -32.61
C LEU A 317 7.77 -3.69 -32.23
N PHE A 318 7.44 -4.56 -33.17
CA PHE A 318 6.61 -5.74 -32.87
C PHE A 318 7.35 -6.75 -31.97
N GLU A 319 8.66 -6.91 -32.15
CA GLU A 319 9.51 -7.70 -31.26
C GLU A 319 9.52 -7.12 -29.84
N ALA A 320 9.67 -5.78 -29.72
CA ALA A 320 9.59 -5.07 -28.45
C ALA A 320 8.20 -5.20 -27.79
N LEU A 321 7.13 -5.10 -28.60
CA LEU A 321 5.76 -5.26 -28.13
C LEU A 321 5.51 -6.65 -27.54
N LEU A 322 5.91 -7.71 -28.27
CA LEU A 322 5.77 -9.08 -27.78
C LEU A 322 6.52 -9.31 -26.47
N LEU A 323 7.77 -8.83 -26.40
CA LEU A 323 8.58 -8.91 -25.19
C LEU A 323 7.92 -8.13 -24.04
N GLY A 324 7.45 -6.92 -24.33
CA GLY A 324 6.76 -6.07 -23.35
C GLY A 324 5.49 -6.73 -22.81
N VAL A 325 4.63 -7.28 -23.68
CA VAL A 325 3.39 -7.95 -23.27
C VAL A 325 3.69 -9.20 -22.43
N THR A 326 4.55 -10.09 -22.90
CA THR A 326 4.86 -11.34 -22.18
C THR A 326 5.52 -11.06 -20.83
N ALA A 327 6.48 -10.14 -20.78
CA ALA A 327 7.13 -9.75 -19.53
C ALA A 327 6.16 -9.02 -18.58
N SER A 328 5.25 -8.19 -19.09
CA SER A 328 4.24 -7.53 -18.26
C SER A 328 3.26 -8.51 -17.64
N LEU A 329 2.79 -9.51 -18.39
CA LEU A 329 1.89 -10.54 -17.85
C LEU A 329 2.57 -11.35 -16.73
N VAL A 330 3.83 -11.73 -16.92
CA VAL A 330 4.62 -12.39 -15.87
C VAL A 330 4.82 -11.45 -14.67
N GLY A 331 5.15 -10.17 -14.93
CA GLY A 331 5.33 -9.16 -13.90
C GLY A 331 4.07 -8.91 -13.08
N ILE A 332 2.89 -8.87 -13.71
CA ILE A 332 1.61 -8.75 -13.00
C ILE A 332 1.37 -9.94 -12.08
N GLY A 333 1.58 -11.17 -12.59
CA GLY A 333 1.45 -12.39 -11.78
C GLY A 333 2.39 -12.40 -10.57
N LEU A 334 3.67 -12.05 -10.78
CA LEU A 334 4.64 -11.92 -9.70
C LEU A 334 4.32 -10.75 -8.76
N GLY A 335 3.71 -9.66 -9.25
CA GLY A 335 3.25 -8.55 -8.45
C GLY A 335 2.17 -8.95 -7.43
N VAL A 336 1.21 -9.77 -7.84
CA VAL A 336 0.21 -10.36 -6.94
C VAL A 336 0.88 -11.27 -5.90
N LEU A 337 1.83 -12.12 -6.31
CA LEU A 337 2.57 -12.98 -5.40
C LEU A 337 3.43 -12.19 -4.41
N THR A 338 4.05 -11.10 -4.82
CA THR A 338 4.81 -10.24 -3.90
C THR A 338 3.90 -9.51 -2.93
N ALA A 339 2.73 -9.05 -3.35
CA ALA A 339 1.74 -8.43 -2.46
C ALA A 339 1.27 -9.42 -1.38
N SER A 340 0.94 -10.67 -1.76
CA SER A 340 0.56 -11.71 -0.80
C SER A 340 1.71 -12.12 0.13
N GLY A 341 2.92 -12.20 -0.40
CA GLY A 341 4.13 -12.47 0.40
C GLY A 341 4.42 -11.38 1.42
N LEU A 342 4.24 -10.11 1.04
CA LEU A 342 4.41 -8.97 1.94
C LEU A 342 3.32 -8.95 3.03
N GLU A 343 2.07 -9.27 2.69
CA GLU A 343 0.99 -9.44 3.68
C GLU A 343 1.32 -10.55 4.69
N ALA A 344 1.81 -11.69 4.21
CA ALA A 344 2.24 -12.78 5.08
C ALA A 344 3.42 -12.36 5.99
N LEU A 345 4.36 -11.57 5.47
CA LEU A 345 5.47 -11.02 6.23
C LEU A 345 4.98 -10.06 7.32
N ILE A 346 4.07 -9.14 6.99
CA ILE A 346 3.47 -8.20 7.95
C ILE A 346 2.79 -8.99 9.09
N LYS A 347 2.04 -10.05 8.76
CA LYS A 347 1.43 -10.95 9.75
C LYS A 347 2.47 -11.66 10.63
N ALA A 348 3.60 -12.09 10.05
CA ALA A 348 4.68 -12.74 10.79
C ALA A 348 5.36 -11.78 11.80
N PHE A 349 5.39 -10.47 11.52
CA PHE A 349 5.83 -9.45 12.48
C PHE A 349 4.79 -9.14 13.57
N GLY A 350 3.65 -9.84 13.60
CA GLY A 350 2.61 -9.71 14.62
C GLY A 350 1.69 -8.50 14.39
N ILE A 351 1.68 -7.94 13.18
CA ILE A 351 0.69 -6.96 12.75
C ILE A 351 -0.45 -7.74 12.11
N THR A 352 -1.52 -7.95 12.85
CA THR A 352 -2.71 -8.64 12.33
C THR A 352 -3.52 -7.63 11.52
N LEU A 353 -3.44 -7.75 10.21
CA LEU A 353 -4.36 -7.06 9.32
C LEU A 353 -5.74 -7.73 9.39
N PRO A 354 -6.83 -6.95 9.33
CA PRO A 354 -8.16 -7.53 9.19
C PRO A 354 -8.18 -8.52 8.03
N SER A 355 -8.80 -9.69 8.21
CA SER A 355 -8.86 -10.73 7.18
C SER A 355 -9.68 -10.22 5.99
N GLY A 356 -9.01 -9.85 4.93
CA GLY A 356 -9.59 -9.47 3.64
C GLY A 356 -9.03 -10.36 2.53
N SER A 357 -9.81 -10.61 1.49
CA SER A 357 -9.29 -11.19 0.25
C SER A 357 -8.44 -10.15 -0.48
N LEU A 358 -7.37 -10.59 -1.14
CA LEU A 358 -6.59 -9.72 -2.02
C LEU A 358 -7.51 -9.03 -3.03
N VAL A 359 -7.45 -7.72 -3.07
CA VAL A 359 -8.23 -6.90 -4.00
C VAL A 359 -7.42 -6.71 -5.28
N PHE A 360 -7.85 -7.40 -6.32
CA PHE A 360 -7.25 -7.29 -7.64
C PHE A 360 -8.18 -6.50 -8.57
N GLN A 361 -7.86 -5.22 -8.76
CA GLN A 361 -8.64 -4.33 -9.61
C GLN A 361 -8.20 -4.43 -11.08
N SER A 362 -9.14 -4.28 -12.00
CA SER A 362 -8.86 -4.24 -13.45
C SER A 362 -7.89 -3.11 -13.85
N ARG A 363 -7.91 -1.98 -13.10
CA ARG A 363 -6.96 -0.87 -13.32
C ARG A 363 -5.51 -1.32 -13.12
N THR A 364 -5.22 -2.25 -12.20
CA THR A 364 -3.86 -2.77 -11.96
C THR A 364 -3.32 -3.50 -13.17
N VAL A 365 -4.17 -4.31 -13.84
CA VAL A 365 -3.81 -4.99 -15.10
C VAL A 365 -3.52 -3.97 -16.19
N PHE A 366 -4.40 -2.98 -16.34
CA PHE A 366 -4.25 -1.95 -17.36
C PHE A 366 -2.98 -1.13 -17.14
N VAL A 367 -2.73 -0.66 -15.91
CA VAL A 367 -1.53 0.10 -15.56
C VAL A 367 -0.27 -0.75 -15.75
N GLY A 368 -0.26 -2.01 -15.27
CA GLY A 368 0.88 -2.91 -15.42
C GLY A 368 1.24 -3.18 -16.89
N LEU A 369 0.23 -3.42 -17.74
CA LEU A 369 0.43 -3.57 -19.18
C LEU A 369 0.90 -2.26 -19.83
N LEU A 370 0.26 -1.14 -19.53
CA LEU A 370 0.60 0.15 -20.10
C LEU A 370 2.04 0.55 -19.75
N VAL A 371 2.44 0.35 -18.51
CA VAL A 371 3.79 0.66 -18.02
C VAL A 371 4.82 -0.26 -18.68
N GLY A 372 4.64 -1.58 -18.62
CA GLY A 372 5.63 -2.50 -19.14
C GLY A 372 5.76 -2.46 -20.67
N VAL A 373 4.62 -2.46 -21.38
CA VAL A 373 4.61 -2.33 -22.84
C VAL A 373 5.07 -0.94 -23.27
N GLY A 374 4.57 0.12 -22.61
CA GLY A 374 4.89 1.50 -22.93
C GLY A 374 6.38 1.79 -22.83
N VAL A 375 7.00 1.41 -21.71
CA VAL A 375 8.46 1.59 -21.53
C VAL A 375 9.26 0.77 -22.54
N THR A 376 8.85 -0.48 -22.79
CA THR A 376 9.55 -1.35 -23.74
C THR A 376 9.50 -0.77 -25.17
N VAL A 377 8.32 -0.34 -25.60
CA VAL A 377 8.14 0.24 -26.94
C VAL A 377 8.89 1.57 -27.06
N VAL A 378 8.76 2.47 -26.08
CA VAL A 378 9.44 3.77 -26.08
C VAL A 378 10.96 3.59 -26.13
N SER A 379 11.51 2.69 -25.30
CA SER A 379 12.96 2.40 -25.28
C SER A 379 13.46 1.78 -26.59
N ALA A 380 12.60 1.04 -27.32
CA ALA A 380 12.95 0.44 -28.59
C ALA A 380 12.84 1.39 -29.79
N ILE A 381 12.16 2.54 -29.68
CA ILE A 381 11.95 3.48 -30.80
C ILE A 381 13.28 3.98 -31.38
N SER A 382 14.20 4.42 -30.51
CA SER A 382 15.49 4.97 -30.97
C SER A 382 16.35 3.92 -31.67
N PRO A 383 16.60 2.71 -31.12
CA PRO A 383 17.28 1.64 -31.84
C PRO A 383 16.60 1.23 -33.15
N ALA A 384 15.25 1.15 -33.14
CA ALA A 384 14.50 0.83 -34.37
C ALA A 384 14.67 1.88 -35.46
N ARG A 385 14.73 3.17 -35.08
CA ARG A 385 15.04 4.26 -36.03
C ARG A 385 16.47 4.18 -36.56
N GLN A 386 17.43 3.80 -35.73
CA GLN A 386 18.83 3.60 -36.19
C GLN A 386 18.95 2.44 -37.16
N ALA A 387 18.25 1.32 -36.93
CA ALA A 387 18.21 0.18 -37.83
C ALA A 387 17.81 0.56 -39.27
N VAL A 388 16.96 1.55 -39.41
CA VAL A 388 16.40 1.98 -40.71
C VAL A 388 17.25 3.05 -41.41
N LYS A 389 18.08 3.80 -40.66
CA LYS A 389 18.92 4.89 -41.19
C LYS A 389 20.13 4.38 -41.96
N ILE A 390 20.66 3.20 -41.66
CA ILE A 390 21.88 2.67 -42.28
C ILE A 390 21.59 2.26 -43.73
N PRO A 391 22.34 2.81 -44.71
CA PRO A 391 22.19 2.41 -46.12
C PRO A 391 22.59 0.96 -46.33
N PRO A 392 21.85 0.18 -47.17
CA PRO A 392 22.17 -1.24 -47.40
C PRO A 392 23.58 -1.49 -47.89
N ILE A 393 24.09 -0.60 -48.72
CA ILE A 393 25.45 -0.69 -49.33
C ILE A 393 26.52 -0.46 -48.26
N ALA A 394 26.33 0.48 -47.36
CA ALA A 394 27.28 0.76 -46.26
C ALA A 394 27.36 -0.40 -45.24
N ALA A 395 26.27 -1.11 -45.00
CA ALA A 395 26.24 -2.28 -44.13
C ALA A 395 27.04 -3.50 -44.65
N MET A 396 27.29 -3.54 -45.97
CA MET A 396 28.13 -4.57 -46.59
C MET A 396 29.59 -4.17 -46.73
N SER A 397 29.89 -2.87 -46.89
CA SER A 397 31.25 -2.36 -47.03
C SER A 397 32.03 -2.28 -45.71
N THR A 398 31.34 -2.17 -44.56
CA THR A 398 31.99 -2.06 -43.24
C THR A 398 32.83 -3.30 -42.88
N TYR A 399 32.52 -4.46 -43.44
CA TYR A 399 33.30 -5.67 -43.20
C TYR A 399 34.63 -5.68 -43.99
N GLU A 400 34.71 -5.04 -45.14
CA GLU A 400 35.96 -4.92 -45.89
C GLU A 400 36.91 -3.91 -45.30
N VAL A 401 36.40 -2.82 -44.70
CA VAL A 401 37.21 -1.81 -44.04
C VAL A 401 37.84 -2.36 -42.75
N ALA A 402 37.09 -3.08 -41.94
CA ALA A 402 37.62 -3.72 -40.73
C ALA A 402 38.68 -4.79 -41.01
N GLN A 403 38.51 -5.54 -42.09
CA GLN A 403 39.55 -6.51 -42.55
C GLN A 403 40.76 -5.80 -43.18
N ARG A 404 40.55 -4.64 -43.80
CA ARG A 404 41.69 -3.84 -44.34
C ARG A 404 42.48 -3.17 -43.23
N GLU A 405 41.81 -2.65 -42.18
CA GLU A 405 42.54 -2.07 -41.02
C GLU A 405 43.33 -3.13 -40.27
N SER A 406 42.73 -4.30 -39.95
CA SER A 406 43.51 -5.38 -39.29
C SER A 406 44.68 -5.90 -40.13
N ARG A 407 44.51 -6.03 -41.46
CA ARG A 407 45.60 -6.38 -42.36
C ARG A 407 46.64 -5.29 -42.51
N SER A 408 46.30 -4.02 -42.39
CA SER A 408 47.25 -2.90 -42.42
C SER A 408 48.02 -2.79 -41.10
N GLU A 409 47.42 -3.12 -39.97
CA GLU A 409 48.11 -3.20 -38.67
C GLU A 409 49.05 -4.39 -38.60
N GLU A 410 48.63 -5.59 -39.05
CA GLU A 410 49.53 -6.73 -39.15
C GLU A 410 50.74 -6.45 -40.07
N ARG A 411 50.55 -5.73 -41.17
CA ARG A 411 51.65 -5.31 -42.07
C ARG A 411 52.56 -4.27 -41.41
N ARG A 412 52.03 -3.37 -40.56
CA ARG A 412 52.84 -2.40 -39.82
C ARG A 412 53.66 -3.09 -38.76
N VAL A 413 53.06 -3.95 -37.95
CA VAL A 413 53.77 -4.73 -36.90
C VAL A 413 54.84 -5.62 -37.55
N GLY A 414 54.56 -6.27 -38.69
CA GLY A 414 55.53 -7.09 -39.40
C GLY A 414 56.68 -6.28 -40.00
N LYS A 415 56.50 -5.00 -40.37
CA LYS A 415 57.58 -4.12 -40.84
C LYS A 415 58.42 -3.57 -39.68
N GLU A 416 57.83 -3.26 -38.55
CA GLU A 416 58.58 -2.79 -37.38
C GLU A 416 59.41 -3.92 -36.77
N CYS A 417 58.92 -5.14 -36.75
CA CYS A 417 59.71 -6.30 -36.33
C CYS A 417 60.92 -6.58 -37.28
N ARG A 418 60.77 -6.32 -38.59
CA ARG A 418 61.85 -6.52 -39.54
C ARG A 418 62.95 -5.43 -39.47
N SER A 419 62.61 -4.19 -39.08
CA SER A 419 63.60 -3.09 -38.95
C SER A 419 64.38 -3.15 -37.64
N ARG A 420 63.90 -3.88 -36.63
CA ARG A 420 64.59 -4.06 -35.34
C ARG A 420 65.59 -5.23 -35.33
N TRP A 421 65.64 -6.07 -36.36
CA TRP A 421 66.55 -7.20 -36.50
C TRP A 421 67.49 -7.00 -37.68
N SER A 422 68.11 -5.84 -37.82
CA SER A 422 69.27 -5.69 -38.69
C SER A 422 70.52 -5.76 -37.77
N PRO A 423 71.31 -6.83 -37.85
CA PRO A 423 72.62 -6.88 -37.17
C PRO A 423 73.63 -6.09 -37.99
N TYR A 424 74.51 -5.29 -37.35
CA TYR A 424 75.60 -4.47 -37.80
C TYR A 424 75.30 -2.97 -37.99
N HIS A 425 75.86 -2.09 -37.24
CA HIS A 425 77.27 -1.89 -36.84
C HIS A 425 77.30 -1.10 -35.52
#